data_e82fe18d7d01e69de7e60d5ad4dd6463
#
_entry.id   e82fe18d7d01e69de7e60d5ad4dd6463
#
_cell.length_a   1.000
_cell.length_b   1.000
_cell.length_c   1.000
_cell.angle_alpha   90.00
_cell.angle_beta   90.00
_cell.angle_gamma   90.00
#
_symmetry.space_group_name_H-M   'P 1'
#
loop_
_entity.id
_entity.type
_entity.pdbx_description
1 polymer ?
#
loop_
_entity_poly.entity_id
_entity_poly.type
_entity_poly.pdbx_seq_one_letter_code
_entity_poly.pdbx_strand_id
1 'polypeptide(L)'
;NSDGLNLYRDVFRRVGTAGQTPSKLSDIAAARKALNLAQAPTTGRCAVWDVDADANFMSLDALVNAEKAGSNQALREGSIGRIYGMDNYMSQAVKKHETGITSAAGVKVNGAVAAGSTHVSIDGTKLEGYLKKGDLLTIGSGEYVVVKDTSAAAGNAITGVEVYPPMPQTADDTEVTLVGSHMANLAFHPMAFAYVTRPLSN
;
A
#
# COMPACT_ATOMS: atom_id res chain seq x y z
N ASN A 1 -13.64 0.78 19.33
CA ASN A 1 -13.81 0.59 17.91
C ASN A 1 -12.54 0.08 17.25
N SER A 2 -12.42 -1.22 17.30
CA SER A 2 -11.33 -2.01 16.72
C SER A 2 -11.49 -2.26 15.21
N ASP A 3 -12.51 -1.70 14.60
CA ASP A 3 -13.10 -2.25 13.38
C ASP A 3 -12.42 -1.79 12.09
N GLY A 4 -11.62 -0.75 12.13
CA GLY A 4 -10.71 -0.38 11.05
C GLY A 4 -9.39 -1.16 11.04
N LEU A 5 -9.19 -2.00 12.05
CA LEU A 5 -7.93 -2.68 12.31
C LEU A 5 -7.59 -3.77 11.30
N ASN A 6 -8.60 -4.43 10.75
CA ASN A 6 -8.40 -5.56 9.84
C ASN A 6 -8.17 -5.14 8.39
N LEU A 7 -8.58 -3.93 7.99
CA LEU A 7 -8.35 -3.42 6.63
C LEU A 7 -6.86 -3.33 6.29
N TYR A 8 -6.03 -2.91 7.23
CA TYR A 8 -4.58 -2.81 6.99
C TYR A 8 -3.89 -4.18 6.84
N ARG A 9 -4.44 -5.20 7.48
CA ARG A 9 -3.87 -6.54 7.46
C ARG A 9 -3.78 -7.13 6.06
N ASP A 10 -4.77 -6.86 5.22
CA ASP A 10 -4.88 -7.47 3.91
C ASP A 10 -4.34 -6.55 2.78
N VAL A 11 -3.92 -5.32 3.12
CA VAL A 11 -3.36 -4.35 2.17
C VAL A 11 -1.83 -4.33 2.30
N PHE A 12 -1.17 -5.40 1.91
CA PHE A 12 0.29 -5.52 1.94
C PHE A 12 0.93 -5.43 0.55
N ARG A 13 0.17 -5.66 -0.52
CA ARG A 13 0.67 -5.54 -1.89
C ARG A 13 0.70 -4.07 -2.31
N ARG A 14 1.80 -3.66 -2.88
CA ARG A 14 2.01 -2.28 -3.29
C ARG A 14 2.50 -2.17 -4.74
N VAL A 15 2.27 -1.01 -5.30
CA VAL A 15 2.76 -0.61 -6.62
C VAL A 15 3.34 0.79 -6.50
N GLY A 16 4.46 1.03 -7.18
CA GLY A 16 5.14 2.32 -7.14
C GLY A 16 6.17 2.42 -6.01
N THR A 17 6.69 3.62 -5.83
CA THR A 17 7.72 3.95 -4.83
C THR A 17 7.15 4.93 -3.81
N ALA A 18 7.34 4.66 -2.52
CA ALA A 18 6.90 5.56 -1.46
C ALA A 18 7.49 6.96 -1.64
N GLY A 19 6.66 7.99 -1.41
CA GLY A 19 7.04 9.39 -1.60
C GLY A 19 7.02 9.87 -3.05
N GLN A 20 6.70 9.01 -4.01
CA GLN A 20 6.50 9.38 -5.41
C GLN A 20 5.01 9.38 -5.74
N THR A 21 4.48 10.54 -6.12
CA THR A 21 3.09 10.64 -6.57
C THR A 21 2.94 9.98 -7.94
N PRO A 22 1.93 9.12 -8.15
CA PRO A 22 1.65 8.54 -9.46
C PRO A 22 1.46 9.64 -10.51
N SER A 23 2.08 9.47 -11.67
CA SER A 23 2.09 10.52 -12.70
C SER A 23 2.05 9.98 -14.14
N LYS A 24 1.93 8.66 -14.31
CA LYS A 24 2.00 8.01 -15.62
C LYS A 24 0.89 6.98 -15.78
N LEU A 25 0.45 6.76 -17.02
CA LEU A 25 -0.47 5.66 -17.32
C LEU A 25 0.09 4.28 -16.96
N SER A 26 1.42 4.13 -16.92
CA SER A 26 2.09 2.92 -16.45
C SER A 26 1.76 2.59 -14.98
N ASP A 27 1.48 3.60 -14.15
CA ASP A 27 1.16 3.39 -12.73
C ASP A 27 -0.23 2.75 -12.59
N ILE A 28 -1.20 3.19 -13.40
CA ILE A 28 -2.53 2.57 -13.50
C ILE A 28 -2.41 1.14 -14.05
N ALA A 29 -1.57 0.93 -15.07
CA ALA A 29 -1.32 -0.39 -15.65
C ALA A 29 -0.67 -1.34 -14.62
N ALA A 30 0.25 -0.83 -13.79
CA ALA A 30 0.89 -1.59 -12.73
C ALA A 30 -0.09 -1.99 -11.63
N ALA A 31 -1.01 -1.09 -11.24
CA ALA A 31 -2.10 -1.41 -10.32
C ALA A 31 -3.00 -2.52 -10.87
N ARG A 32 -3.37 -2.44 -12.16
CA ARG A 32 -4.10 -3.52 -12.83
C ARG A 32 -3.34 -4.84 -12.83
N LYS A 33 -2.03 -4.80 -13.10
CA LYS A 33 -1.17 -6.00 -13.05
C LYS A 33 -1.20 -6.64 -11.66
N ALA A 34 -1.09 -5.84 -10.60
CA ALA A 34 -1.16 -6.34 -9.22
C ALA A 34 -2.50 -7.05 -8.92
N LEU A 35 -3.62 -6.46 -9.37
CA LEU A 35 -4.95 -7.09 -9.25
C LEU A 35 -5.07 -8.39 -10.06
N ASN A 36 -4.45 -8.47 -11.24
CA ASN A 36 -4.41 -9.70 -12.04
C ASN A 36 -3.60 -10.81 -11.35
N LEU A 37 -2.44 -10.46 -10.79
CA LEU A 37 -1.63 -11.41 -10.02
C LEU A 37 -2.34 -11.89 -8.74
N ALA A 38 -3.21 -11.05 -8.19
CA ALA A 38 -4.08 -11.41 -7.06
C ALA A 38 -5.33 -12.19 -7.49
N GLN A 39 -5.51 -12.50 -8.78
CA GLN A 39 -6.68 -13.20 -9.33
C GLN A 39 -8.02 -12.50 -9.03
N ALA A 40 -8.02 -11.18 -8.82
CA ALA A 40 -9.24 -10.41 -8.65
C ALA A 40 -10.10 -10.45 -9.93
N PRO A 41 -11.44 -10.43 -9.83
CA PRO A 41 -12.32 -10.36 -11.00
C PRO A 41 -11.93 -9.21 -11.93
N THR A 42 -12.07 -9.38 -13.23
CA THR A 42 -11.62 -8.39 -14.22
C THR A 42 -12.61 -7.27 -14.47
N THR A 43 -13.86 -7.44 -14.07
CA THR A 43 -14.96 -6.47 -14.21
C THR A 43 -15.21 -5.74 -12.91
N GLY A 44 -15.61 -4.47 -12.96
CA GLY A 44 -15.99 -3.70 -11.77
C GLY A 44 -14.81 -3.28 -10.88
N ARG A 45 -13.59 -3.28 -11.40
CA ARG A 45 -12.42 -2.80 -10.66
C ARG A 45 -12.44 -1.29 -10.54
N CYS A 46 -12.07 -0.79 -9.38
CA CYS A 46 -12.00 0.62 -9.05
C CYS A 46 -10.58 1.00 -8.62
N ALA A 47 -10.20 2.24 -8.91
CA ALA A 47 -9.03 2.87 -8.35
C ALA A 47 -9.42 4.23 -7.77
N VAL A 48 -8.93 4.53 -6.58
CA VAL A 48 -9.17 5.80 -5.88
C VAL A 48 -7.83 6.49 -5.66
N TRP A 49 -7.73 7.69 -6.19
CA TRP A 49 -6.52 8.49 -6.22
C TRP A 49 -6.64 9.69 -5.30
N ASP A 50 -5.53 10.11 -4.74
CA ASP A 50 -5.40 11.39 -4.06
C ASP A 50 -5.42 12.55 -5.06
N VAL A 51 -5.56 13.76 -4.55
CA VAL A 51 -5.71 15.00 -5.35
C VAL A 51 -4.51 15.24 -6.25
N ASP A 52 -3.29 14.97 -5.76
CA ASP A 52 -2.06 15.22 -6.52
C ASP A 52 -1.88 14.21 -7.65
N ALA A 53 -2.19 12.93 -7.40
CA ALA A 53 -2.15 11.91 -8.44
C ALA A 53 -3.20 12.16 -9.53
N ASP A 54 -4.41 12.55 -9.14
CA ASP A 54 -5.48 12.92 -10.06
C ASP A 54 -5.06 14.10 -10.96
N ALA A 55 -4.53 15.17 -10.37
CA ALA A 55 -4.02 16.32 -11.12
C ALA A 55 -2.90 15.93 -12.11
N ASN A 56 -1.99 15.05 -11.70
CA ASN A 56 -0.94 14.54 -12.60
C ASN A 56 -1.55 13.77 -13.77
N PHE A 57 -2.50 12.87 -13.52
CA PHE A 57 -3.17 12.13 -14.59
C PHE A 57 -3.94 13.04 -15.54
N MET A 58 -4.64 14.05 -15.01
CA MET A 58 -5.34 15.06 -15.80
C MET A 58 -4.42 15.87 -16.73
N SER A 59 -3.15 15.99 -16.38
CA SER A 59 -2.14 16.68 -17.19
C SER A 59 -1.54 15.83 -18.31
N LEU A 60 -1.85 14.52 -18.35
CA LEU A 60 -1.28 13.61 -19.35
C LEU A 60 -1.85 13.89 -20.74
N ASP A 61 -0.97 14.15 -21.69
CA ASP A 61 -1.30 14.38 -23.10
C ASP A 61 -2.20 13.28 -23.71
N ALA A 62 -2.02 12.05 -23.27
CA ALA A 62 -2.84 10.92 -23.69
C ALA A 62 -4.31 10.99 -23.24
N LEU A 63 -4.61 11.74 -22.18
CA LEU A 63 -5.98 11.90 -21.63
C LEU A 63 -6.59 13.25 -22.03
N VAL A 64 -5.78 14.28 -22.19
CA VAL A 64 -6.22 15.62 -22.58
C VAL A 64 -6.51 15.69 -24.08
N ASN A 65 -5.72 15.00 -24.88
CA ASN A 65 -5.89 15.01 -26.33
C ASN A 65 -7.05 14.11 -26.75
N ALA A 66 -8.14 14.69 -27.17
CA ALA A 66 -9.38 13.98 -27.56
C ALA A 66 -9.15 12.95 -28.68
N GLU A 67 -8.19 13.18 -29.57
CA GLU A 67 -7.83 12.23 -30.63
C GLU A 67 -7.23 10.93 -30.06
N LYS A 68 -6.45 11.05 -29.00
CA LYS A 68 -5.79 9.90 -28.33
C LYS A 68 -6.68 9.22 -27.32
N ALA A 69 -7.50 9.98 -26.61
CA ALA A 69 -8.38 9.50 -25.55
C ALA A 69 -9.72 8.97 -26.09
N GLY A 70 -10.10 9.30 -27.31
CA GLY A 70 -11.40 8.99 -27.89
C GLY A 70 -12.57 9.80 -27.32
N SER A 71 -12.31 10.67 -26.35
CA SER A 71 -13.31 11.58 -25.77
C SER A 71 -12.61 12.82 -25.14
N ASN A 72 -13.36 13.89 -24.95
CA ASN A 72 -12.92 15.10 -24.26
C ASN A 72 -13.42 15.19 -22.81
N GLN A 73 -13.86 14.09 -22.23
CA GLN A 73 -14.47 14.05 -20.91
C GLN A 73 -13.50 14.49 -19.80
N ALA A 74 -12.26 14.05 -19.85
CA ALA A 74 -11.23 14.47 -18.89
C ALA A 74 -11.06 16.00 -18.88
N LEU A 75 -11.02 16.61 -20.05
CA LEU A 75 -10.83 18.05 -20.20
C LEU A 75 -12.06 18.86 -19.74
N ARG A 76 -13.27 18.36 -19.96
CA ARG A 76 -14.50 19.10 -19.69
C ARG A 76 -15.11 18.83 -18.33
N GLU A 77 -15.00 17.63 -17.83
CA GLU A 77 -15.68 17.18 -16.60
C GLU A 77 -14.72 16.93 -15.44
N GLY A 78 -13.40 17.06 -15.69
CA GLY A 78 -12.40 16.79 -14.66
C GLY A 78 -12.46 15.32 -14.16
N SER A 79 -12.78 14.38 -15.05
CA SER A 79 -12.87 12.96 -14.73
C SER A 79 -11.93 12.15 -15.60
N ILE A 80 -11.04 11.39 -14.97
CA ILE A 80 -10.14 10.45 -15.68
C ILE A 80 -10.95 9.35 -16.38
N GLY A 81 -12.10 8.98 -15.83
CA GLY A 81 -12.96 7.95 -16.38
C GLY A 81 -12.38 6.55 -16.28
N ARG A 82 -12.75 5.68 -17.22
CA ARG A 82 -12.36 4.29 -17.22
C ARG A 82 -11.11 4.06 -18.07
N ILE A 83 -10.02 3.65 -17.42
CA ILE A 83 -8.73 3.36 -18.05
C ILE A 83 -8.30 1.94 -17.70
N TYR A 84 -7.80 1.20 -18.70
CA TYR A 84 -7.36 -0.19 -18.55
C TYR A 84 -8.37 -1.10 -17.84
N GLY A 85 -9.69 -0.83 -18.02
CA GLY A 85 -10.75 -1.63 -17.42
C GLY A 85 -10.99 -1.38 -15.93
N MET A 86 -10.42 -0.32 -15.38
CA MET A 86 -10.67 0.16 -14.01
C MET A 86 -11.36 1.52 -14.05
N ASP A 87 -12.35 1.70 -13.21
CA ASP A 87 -13.00 2.99 -13.00
C ASP A 87 -12.17 3.81 -12.02
N ASN A 88 -11.73 5.00 -12.44
CA ASN A 88 -10.83 5.84 -11.68
C ASN A 88 -11.61 6.99 -11.03
N TYR A 89 -11.42 7.15 -9.74
CA TYR A 89 -12.07 8.17 -8.92
C TYR A 89 -11.03 8.98 -8.14
N MET A 90 -11.27 10.26 -7.98
CA MET A 90 -10.53 11.11 -7.07
C MET A 90 -11.27 11.17 -5.73
N SER A 91 -10.52 11.17 -4.62
CA SER A 91 -11.08 11.39 -3.30
C SER A 91 -10.15 12.21 -2.43
N GLN A 92 -10.68 13.28 -1.84
CA GLN A 92 -9.99 14.08 -0.82
C GLN A 92 -9.84 13.33 0.51
N ALA A 93 -10.52 12.19 0.68
CA ALA A 93 -10.42 11.36 1.87
C ALA A 93 -9.21 10.43 1.87
N VAL A 94 -8.48 10.32 0.76
CA VAL A 94 -7.21 9.59 0.71
C VAL A 94 -6.21 10.26 1.63
N LYS A 95 -5.73 9.51 2.62
CA LYS A 95 -4.84 10.04 3.67
C LYS A 95 -3.39 9.63 3.40
N LYS A 96 -2.50 10.51 3.84
CA LYS A 96 -1.08 10.18 3.94
C LYS A 96 -0.86 9.24 5.13
N HIS A 97 -0.24 8.09 4.86
CA HIS A 97 0.32 7.26 5.91
C HIS A 97 1.69 7.79 6.31
N GLU A 98 1.86 8.10 7.58
CA GLU A 98 3.12 8.59 8.14
C GLU A 98 3.75 7.51 9.00
N THR A 99 4.88 6.96 8.52
CA THR A 99 5.66 6.00 9.30
C THR A 99 6.18 6.63 10.59
N GLY A 100 6.38 5.81 11.61
CA GLY A 100 7.03 6.23 12.84
C GLY A 100 8.55 6.09 12.84
N ILE A 101 9.13 5.54 11.76
CA ILE A 101 10.58 5.45 11.57
C ILE A 101 11.12 6.82 11.16
N THR A 102 12.06 7.32 11.91
CA THR A 102 12.72 8.62 11.65
C THR A 102 14.02 8.48 10.88
N SER A 103 14.70 7.35 11.03
CA SER A 103 15.90 7.03 10.26
C SER A 103 16.09 5.52 10.19
N ALA A 104 16.50 5.03 9.01
CA ALA A 104 16.79 3.62 8.80
C ALA A 104 17.92 3.45 7.78
N ALA A 105 18.90 2.61 8.09
CA ALA A 105 19.96 2.23 7.18
C ALA A 105 20.44 0.80 7.50
N GLY A 106 20.70 0.02 6.44
CA GLY A 106 21.21 -1.34 6.57
C GLY A 106 20.31 -2.25 7.42
N VAL A 107 18.99 -2.10 7.28
CA VAL A 107 18.03 -2.87 8.08
C VAL A 107 17.97 -4.31 7.61
N LYS A 108 18.01 -5.24 8.55
CA LYS A 108 18.02 -6.67 8.31
C LYS A 108 17.16 -7.41 9.33
N VAL A 109 16.85 -8.66 9.04
CA VAL A 109 16.22 -9.58 9.98
C VAL A 109 17.24 -9.94 11.07
N ASN A 110 16.83 -9.82 12.32
CA ASN A 110 17.63 -10.17 13.49
C ASN A 110 17.15 -11.52 14.05
N GLY A 111 17.89 -12.55 13.74
CA GLY A 111 17.56 -13.93 14.05
C GLY A 111 16.69 -14.63 13.00
N ALA A 112 16.98 -15.90 12.75
CA ALA A 112 16.24 -16.69 11.78
C ALA A 112 14.74 -16.81 12.16
N VAL A 113 13.87 -16.68 11.16
CA VAL A 113 12.41 -16.75 11.32
C VAL A 113 11.89 -18.07 10.78
N ALA A 114 11.11 -18.80 11.58
CA ALA A 114 10.49 -20.04 11.16
C ALA A 114 9.34 -19.82 10.18
N ALA A 115 9.10 -20.77 9.28
CA ALA A 115 7.96 -20.75 8.37
C ALA A 115 6.62 -20.67 9.12
N GLY A 116 5.72 -19.81 8.65
CA GLY A 116 4.41 -19.55 9.27
C GLY A 116 4.44 -18.53 10.42
N SER A 117 5.62 -18.01 10.79
CA SER A 117 5.71 -16.96 11.80
C SER A 117 5.05 -15.66 11.35
N THR A 118 4.40 -14.99 12.29
CA THR A 118 3.84 -13.64 12.14
C THR A 118 4.66 -12.60 12.90
N HIS A 119 5.78 -13.00 13.49
CA HIS A 119 6.65 -12.12 14.26
C HIS A 119 8.06 -12.16 13.70
N VAL A 120 8.67 -10.99 13.58
CA VAL A 120 10.04 -10.81 13.14
C VAL A 120 10.73 -9.76 14.01
N SER A 121 12.01 -9.94 14.28
CA SER A 121 12.85 -8.89 14.86
C SER A 121 13.73 -8.33 13.75
N ILE A 122 13.98 -7.04 13.79
CA ILE A 122 14.83 -6.34 12.81
C ILE A 122 15.87 -5.50 13.54
N ASP A 123 17.03 -5.39 12.94
CA ASP A 123 18.08 -4.45 13.37
C ASP A 123 18.69 -3.74 12.17
N GLY A 124 19.60 -2.81 12.43
CA GLY A 124 20.23 -2.06 11.36
C GLY A 124 21.48 -1.33 11.84
N THR A 125 22.25 -0.80 10.89
CA THR A 125 23.38 0.09 11.22
C THR A 125 22.88 1.42 11.78
N LYS A 126 21.66 1.83 11.40
CA LYS A 126 20.92 2.93 11.98
C LYS A 126 19.44 2.59 11.89
N LEU A 127 18.76 2.53 13.02
CA LEU A 127 17.33 2.32 13.11
C LEU A 127 16.78 3.13 14.28
N GLU A 128 16.01 4.16 13.96
CA GLU A 128 15.44 5.10 14.94
C GLU A 128 13.95 5.28 14.70
N GLY A 129 13.20 5.45 15.78
CA GLY A 129 11.75 5.55 15.76
C GLY A 129 11.08 4.22 16.11
N TYR A 130 9.89 4.00 15.61
CA TYR A 130 9.09 2.79 15.84
C TYR A 130 8.27 2.46 14.60
N LEU A 131 7.85 1.21 14.47
CA LEU A 131 6.92 0.83 13.41
C LEU A 131 5.48 1.01 13.86
N LYS A 132 4.71 1.70 13.05
CA LYS A 132 3.28 1.88 13.23
C LYS A 132 2.51 0.78 12.53
N LYS A 133 1.34 0.50 13.06
CA LYS A 133 0.35 -0.29 12.35
C LYS A 133 0.04 0.29 10.98
N GLY A 134 0.11 -0.54 9.94
CA GLY A 134 -0.04 -0.13 8.56
C GLY A 134 1.26 0.23 7.85
N ASP A 135 2.40 0.28 8.57
CA ASP A 135 3.72 0.39 7.92
C ASP A 135 3.97 -0.83 7.03
N LEU A 136 4.50 -0.58 5.86
CA LEU A 136 4.82 -1.61 4.88
C LEU A 136 6.31 -1.91 4.89
N LEU A 137 6.63 -3.21 4.80
CA LEU A 137 8.02 -3.66 4.69
C LEU A 137 8.16 -4.72 3.60
N THR A 138 9.34 -4.77 3.03
CA THR A 138 9.75 -5.85 2.14
C THR A 138 10.87 -6.61 2.83
N ILE A 139 10.74 -7.92 2.95
CA ILE A 139 11.75 -8.82 3.53
C ILE A 139 12.13 -9.83 2.47
N GLY A 140 13.35 -9.75 1.95
CA GLY A 140 13.74 -10.51 0.77
C GLY A 140 12.84 -10.18 -0.43
N SER A 141 12.05 -11.14 -0.91
CA SER A 141 11.07 -10.95 -2.00
C SER A 141 9.63 -10.80 -1.52
N GLY A 142 9.35 -10.90 -0.22
CA GLY A 142 8.01 -10.83 0.36
C GLY A 142 7.61 -9.42 0.76
N GLU A 143 6.34 -9.08 0.58
CA GLU A 143 5.74 -7.83 1.03
C GLU A 143 4.86 -8.08 2.26
N TYR A 144 5.01 -7.26 3.28
CA TYR A 144 4.36 -7.42 4.58
C TYR A 144 3.82 -6.09 5.09
N VAL A 145 2.78 -6.16 5.91
CA VAL A 145 2.25 -5.02 6.65
C VAL A 145 2.40 -5.24 8.15
N VAL A 146 2.76 -4.20 8.87
CA VAL A 146 2.80 -4.21 10.34
C VAL A 146 1.38 -4.16 10.88
N VAL A 147 1.04 -5.12 11.75
CA VAL A 147 -0.33 -5.29 12.28
C VAL A 147 -0.52 -4.54 13.59
N LYS A 148 0.56 -4.27 14.31
CA LYS A 148 0.53 -3.63 15.63
C LYS A 148 1.72 -2.68 15.79
N ASP A 149 1.47 -1.56 16.47
CA ASP A 149 2.54 -0.62 16.82
C ASP A 149 3.61 -1.32 17.66
N THR A 150 4.87 -1.05 17.33
CA THR A 150 6.00 -1.57 18.09
C THR A 150 6.46 -0.59 19.16
N SER A 151 7.30 -1.07 20.08
CA SER A 151 8.10 -0.18 20.91
C SER A 151 9.13 0.57 20.05
N ALA A 152 9.64 1.69 20.56
CA ALA A 152 10.72 2.42 19.90
C ALA A 152 11.97 1.55 19.79
N ALA A 153 12.74 1.78 18.72
CA ALA A 153 14.00 1.10 18.50
C ALA A 153 14.96 1.31 19.69
N ALA A 154 15.54 0.22 20.15
CA ALA A 154 16.53 0.23 21.23
C ALA A 154 17.84 -0.42 20.70
N GLY A 155 18.96 0.29 20.74
CA GLY A 155 20.23 -0.21 20.21
C GLY A 155 20.19 -0.52 18.71
N ASN A 156 19.47 0.30 17.93
CA ASN A 156 19.23 0.08 16.49
C ASN A 156 18.46 -1.21 16.16
N ALA A 157 17.66 -1.74 17.09
CA ALA A 157 16.84 -2.94 16.88
C ALA A 157 15.40 -2.71 17.32
N ILE A 158 14.47 -3.36 16.63
CA ILE A 158 13.06 -3.46 17.00
C ILE A 158 12.71 -4.93 17.07
N THR A 159 12.27 -5.40 18.23
CA THR A 159 11.98 -6.81 18.48
C THR A 159 10.47 -7.08 18.43
N GLY A 160 10.10 -8.27 17.95
CA GLY A 160 8.72 -8.76 18.01
C GLY A 160 7.75 -7.97 17.12
N VAL A 161 8.20 -7.50 15.97
CA VAL A 161 7.32 -6.85 14.98
C VAL A 161 6.30 -7.84 14.49
N GLU A 162 5.01 -7.56 14.72
CA GLU A 162 3.92 -8.38 14.24
C GLU A 162 3.57 -8.01 12.79
N VAL A 163 3.68 -8.98 11.87
CA VAL A 163 3.51 -8.76 10.42
C VAL A 163 2.47 -9.70 9.82
N TYR A 164 1.90 -9.29 8.70
CA TYR A 164 1.01 -10.09 7.86
C TYR A 164 1.37 -9.88 6.37
N PRO A 165 1.32 -10.90 5.52
CA PRO A 165 0.96 -12.31 5.78
C PRO A 165 2.02 -13.06 6.61
N PRO A 166 1.72 -14.30 7.06
CA PRO A 166 2.72 -15.17 7.71
C PRO A 166 3.95 -15.35 6.82
N MET A 167 5.13 -15.29 7.41
CA MET A 167 6.40 -15.32 6.70
C MET A 167 6.77 -16.75 6.28
N PRO A 168 7.43 -16.94 5.11
CA PRO A 168 8.16 -18.16 4.84
C PRO A 168 9.35 -18.28 5.80
N GLN A 169 10.01 -19.43 5.80
CA GLN A 169 11.29 -19.56 6.50
C GLN A 169 12.27 -18.49 5.95
N THR A 170 12.78 -17.68 6.85
CA THR A 170 13.64 -16.55 6.49
C THR A 170 14.93 -16.65 7.28
N ALA A 171 16.05 -16.51 6.58
CA ALA A 171 17.38 -16.55 7.21
C ALA A 171 17.64 -15.27 8.00
N ASP A 172 18.52 -15.39 8.97
CA ASP A 172 19.14 -14.25 9.64
C ASP A 172 19.85 -13.35 8.62
N ASP A 173 20.00 -12.07 8.94
CA ASP A 173 20.62 -11.07 8.06
C ASP A 173 19.91 -10.86 6.70
N THR A 174 18.73 -11.41 6.48
CA THR A 174 17.93 -11.10 5.27
C THR A 174 17.59 -9.61 5.23
N GLU A 175 17.82 -8.98 4.07
CA GLU A 175 17.59 -7.53 3.89
C GLU A 175 16.12 -7.16 4.11
N VAL A 176 15.92 -6.06 4.84
CA VAL A 176 14.60 -5.47 5.10
C VAL A 176 14.55 -4.06 4.54
N THR A 177 13.62 -3.80 3.65
CA THR A 177 13.33 -2.46 3.16
C THR A 177 12.08 -1.92 3.83
N LEU A 178 12.22 -0.82 4.57
CA LEU A 178 11.10 -0.11 5.18
C LEU A 178 10.52 0.90 4.20
N VAL A 179 9.21 0.89 4.03
CA VAL A 179 8.52 1.83 3.15
C VAL A 179 8.28 3.13 3.91
N GLY A 180 8.77 4.24 3.35
CA GLY A 180 8.58 5.57 3.93
C GLY A 180 7.12 6.04 3.87
N SER A 181 6.88 7.23 4.42
CA SER A 181 5.56 7.88 4.37
C SER A 181 5.07 8.03 2.93
N HIS A 182 3.80 7.72 2.69
CA HIS A 182 3.21 7.71 1.35
C HIS A 182 1.71 8.03 1.38
N MET A 183 1.16 8.43 0.24
CA MET A 183 -0.29 8.54 0.05
C MET A 183 -0.88 7.15 -0.17
N ALA A 184 -1.95 6.84 0.55
CA ALA A 184 -2.59 5.52 0.52
C ALA A 184 -3.63 5.42 -0.62
N ASN A 185 -3.17 5.55 -1.86
CA ASN A 185 -4.01 5.31 -3.03
C ASN A 185 -4.41 3.82 -3.11
N LEU A 186 -5.65 3.54 -3.49
CA LEU A 186 -6.18 2.18 -3.47
C LEU A 186 -6.68 1.75 -4.84
N ALA A 187 -6.30 0.55 -5.27
CA ALA A 187 -6.91 -0.14 -6.39
C ALA A 187 -7.50 -1.47 -5.90
N PHE A 188 -8.78 -1.69 -6.15
CA PHE A 188 -9.50 -2.83 -5.58
C PHE A 188 -10.67 -3.29 -6.45
N HIS A 189 -11.22 -4.44 -6.12
CA HIS A 189 -12.54 -4.87 -6.57
C HIS A 189 -13.51 -4.72 -5.39
N PRO A 190 -14.76 -4.23 -5.59
CA PRO A 190 -15.72 -4.00 -4.49
C PRO A 190 -15.94 -5.20 -3.57
N MET A 191 -15.84 -6.43 -4.08
CA MET A 191 -15.93 -7.64 -3.26
C MET A 191 -14.77 -7.84 -2.26
N ALA A 192 -13.71 -7.02 -2.34
CA ALA A 192 -12.63 -7.03 -1.34
C ALA A 192 -13.08 -6.48 0.02
N PHE A 193 -14.20 -5.76 0.05
CA PHE A 193 -14.75 -5.16 1.25
C PHE A 193 -16.09 -5.80 1.59
N ALA A 194 -16.20 -6.32 2.82
CA ALA A 194 -17.47 -6.79 3.38
C ALA A 194 -17.86 -5.89 4.55
N TYR A 195 -19.07 -5.36 4.52
CA TYR A 195 -19.65 -4.57 5.59
C TYR A 195 -20.88 -5.27 6.16
N VAL A 196 -20.84 -5.53 7.45
CA VAL A 196 -21.96 -6.16 8.17
C VAL A 196 -22.44 -5.22 9.27
N THR A 197 -23.72 -4.84 9.21
CA THR A 197 -24.37 -4.10 10.29
C THR A 197 -25.22 -5.03 11.13
N ARG A 198 -25.09 -4.95 12.44
CA ARG A 198 -26.00 -5.57 13.40
C ARG A 198 -26.84 -4.46 14.05
N PRO A 199 -28.18 -4.48 13.96
CA PRO A 199 -29.00 -3.56 14.71
C PRO A 199 -28.77 -3.78 16.21
N LEU A 200 -28.62 -2.69 16.95
CA LEU A 200 -28.61 -2.75 18.41
C LEU A 200 -30.01 -3.22 18.85
N SER A 201 -30.08 -4.39 19.46
CA SER A 201 -31.30 -4.81 20.15
C SER A 201 -31.46 -3.92 21.40
N ASN A 202 -32.59 -3.21 21.48
CA ASN A 202 -33.01 -2.57 22.72
C ASN A 202 -33.29 -3.62 23.79
#